data_18a0743fa121acce49361aae80d21c7e
#
_entry.id   18a0743fa121acce49361aae80d21c7e
#
_cell.length_a   1.000
_cell.length_b   1.000
_cell.length_c   1.000
_cell.angle_alpha   90.00
_cell.angle_beta   90.00
_cell.angle_gamma   90.00
#
_symmetry.space_group_name_H-M   'P 1'
#
loop_
_entity.id
_entity.type
_entity.pdbx_description
1 polymer ?
#
loop_
_entity_poly.entity_id
_entity_poly.type
_entity_poly.pdbx_seq_one_letter_code
_entity_poly.pdbx_strand_id
1 'polypeptide(L)'
;MNNRPTLEQRLERARALRASGHNCAQTVAIVFDDIDGAPTETDAARMFGPLGGGVSAQGLICGALSAGLMISALTDPADTPKAKVYALGRERSEAFERRFGSKDCRELKQTYKVSCNDLIYGTITAIHNRLESESRD
;
A
#
# COMPACT_ATOMS: atom_id res chain seq x y z
N MET A 1 11.18 -12.05 -19.68
CA MET A 1 11.37 -12.62 -18.35
C MET A 1 11.06 -11.58 -17.28
N ASN A 2 10.29 -11.93 -16.30
CA ASN A 2 9.88 -10.99 -15.26
C ASN A 2 10.89 -11.01 -14.10
N ASN A 3 11.61 -9.91 -13.93
CA ASN A 3 12.61 -9.78 -12.87
C ASN A 3 12.04 -9.15 -11.59
N ARG A 4 10.71 -9.04 -11.50
CA ARG A 4 10.08 -8.48 -10.32
C ARG A 4 10.23 -9.40 -9.11
N PRO A 5 10.30 -8.82 -7.91
CA PRO A 5 10.29 -9.63 -6.70
C PRO A 5 9.05 -10.51 -6.63
N THR A 6 9.18 -11.68 -6.01
CA THR A 6 8.03 -12.54 -5.71
C THR A 6 7.25 -11.94 -4.54
N LEU A 7 6.03 -12.40 -4.33
CA LEU A 7 5.26 -11.98 -3.14
C LEU A 7 6.02 -12.29 -1.87
N GLU A 8 6.61 -13.49 -1.79
CA GLU A 8 7.39 -13.89 -0.63
C GLU A 8 8.54 -12.91 -0.35
N GLN A 9 9.25 -12.51 -1.40
CA GLN A 9 10.35 -11.55 -1.27
C GLN A 9 9.85 -10.18 -0.80
N ARG A 10 8.71 -9.73 -1.30
CA ARG A 10 8.12 -8.46 -0.86
C ARG A 10 7.71 -8.51 0.61
N LEU A 11 7.09 -9.60 1.04
CA LEU A 11 6.66 -9.75 2.43
C LEU A 11 7.85 -9.88 3.38
N GLU A 12 8.90 -10.58 2.95
CA GLU A 12 10.13 -10.68 3.74
C GLU A 12 10.78 -9.31 3.90
N ARG A 13 10.86 -8.54 2.83
CA ARG A 13 11.39 -7.17 2.88
C ARG A 13 10.52 -6.29 3.79
N ALA A 14 9.20 -6.44 3.71
CA ALA A 14 8.29 -5.69 4.58
C ALA A 14 8.54 -5.98 6.06
N ARG A 15 8.76 -7.25 6.40
CA ARG A 15 9.09 -7.62 7.79
C ARG A 15 10.40 -6.96 8.24
N ALA A 16 11.41 -6.95 7.38
CA ALA A 16 12.69 -6.32 7.69
C ALA A 16 12.55 -4.81 7.88
N LEU A 17 11.77 -4.14 7.01
CA LEU A 17 11.52 -2.71 7.11
C LEU A 17 10.78 -2.36 8.40
N ARG A 18 9.77 -3.16 8.77
CA ARG A 18 9.07 -2.97 10.03
C ARG A 18 10.00 -3.13 11.23
N ALA A 19 10.87 -4.13 11.19
CA ALA A 19 11.84 -4.36 12.25
C ALA A 19 12.83 -3.19 12.38
N SER A 20 13.11 -2.48 11.27
CA SER A 20 13.98 -1.31 11.26
C SER A 20 13.29 -0.02 11.68
N GLY A 21 11.99 -0.06 11.98
CA GLY A 21 11.26 1.11 12.45
C GLY A 21 10.45 1.87 11.40
N HIS A 22 10.35 1.34 10.19
CA HIS A 22 9.50 1.97 9.16
C HIS A 22 8.02 1.80 9.51
N ASN A 23 7.22 2.82 9.22
CA ASN A 23 5.78 2.76 9.48
C ASN A 23 5.03 2.03 8.35
N CYS A 24 3.72 1.90 8.49
CA CYS A 24 2.89 1.16 7.56
C CYS A 24 2.96 1.73 6.14
N ALA A 25 2.88 3.03 6.00
CA ALA A 25 2.88 3.68 4.68
C ALA A 25 4.24 3.55 4.00
N GLN A 26 5.31 3.79 4.73
CA GLN A 26 6.68 3.65 4.23
C GLN A 26 6.93 2.23 3.73
N THR A 27 6.52 1.25 4.51
CA THR A 27 6.73 -0.15 4.19
C THR A 27 6.03 -0.55 2.90
N VAL A 28 4.74 -0.20 2.77
CA VAL A 28 3.99 -0.51 1.54
C VAL A 28 4.65 0.13 0.33
N ALA A 29 5.06 1.39 0.43
CA ALA A 29 5.66 2.11 -0.70
C ALA A 29 7.01 1.52 -1.10
N ILE A 30 7.87 1.22 -0.13
CA ILE A 30 9.24 0.78 -0.39
C ILE A 30 9.28 -0.57 -1.08
N VAL A 31 8.43 -1.52 -0.68
CA VAL A 31 8.47 -2.87 -1.26
C VAL A 31 8.05 -2.91 -2.74
N PHE A 32 7.54 -1.81 -3.27
CA PHE A 32 7.19 -1.70 -4.69
C PHE A 32 8.10 -0.71 -5.43
N ASP A 33 9.31 -0.51 -4.96
CA ASP A 33 10.25 0.42 -5.60
C ASP A 33 10.72 -0.04 -6.99
N ASP A 34 10.38 -1.26 -7.37
CA ASP A 34 10.65 -1.82 -8.71
C ASP A 34 9.64 -1.37 -9.78
N ILE A 35 8.52 -0.79 -9.38
CA ILE A 35 7.48 -0.33 -10.31
C ILE A 35 7.95 0.96 -11.00
N ASP A 36 7.70 1.05 -12.32
CA ASP A 36 8.03 2.26 -13.08
C ASP A 36 7.36 3.49 -12.47
N GLY A 37 8.16 4.51 -12.22
CA GLY A 37 7.67 5.75 -11.62
C GLY A 37 7.70 5.75 -10.10
N ALA A 38 7.99 4.62 -9.47
CA ALA A 38 8.06 4.56 -8.01
C ALA A 38 9.26 5.36 -7.49
N PRO A 39 9.11 5.99 -6.32
CA PRO A 39 10.24 6.67 -5.70
C PRO A 39 11.30 5.66 -5.23
N THR A 40 12.53 6.13 -5.10
CA THR A 40 13.59 5.31 -4.49
C THR A 40 13.24 5.01 -3.04
N GLU A 41 13.90 4.04 -2.45
CA GLU A 41 13.70 3.72 -1.04
C GLU A 41 13.87 4.96 -0.14
N THR A 42 14.91 5.75 -0.39
CA THR A 42 15.17 6.97 0.38
C THR A 42 14.04 7.98 0.24
N ASP A 43 13.59 8.23 -1.00
CA ASP A 43 12.51 9.19 -1.24
C ASP A 43 11.18 8.68 -0.68
N ALA A 44 10.91 7.39 -0.83
CA ALA A 44 9.69 6.79 -0.28
C ALA A 44 9.65 6.92 1.25
N ALA A 45 10.77 6.67 1.92
CA ALA A 45 10.83 6.81 3.37
C ALA A 45 10.51 8.24 3.82
N ARG A 46 10.95 9.23 3.06
CA ARG A 46 10.66 10.64 3.36
C ARG A 46 9.22 11.02 3.02
N MET A 47 8.76 10.66 1.82
CA MET A 47 7.45 11.07 1.32
C MET A 47 6.29 10.41 2.05
N PHE A 48 6.44 9.15 2.39
CA PHE A 48 5.37 8.37 3.00
C PHE A 48 5.42 8.38 4.54
N GLY A 49 6.48 8.94 5.11
CA GLY A 49 6.58 9.08 6.56
C GLY A 49 5.36 9.75 7.19
N PRO A 50 4.92 10.92 6.68
CA PRO A 50 3.75 11.60 7.26
C PRO A 50 2.43 10.85 7.15
N LEU A 51 2.32 9.79 6.36
CA LEU A 51 1.08 9.04 6.21
C LEU A 51 0.90 7.96 7.29
N GLY A 52 1.93 7.64 8.05
CA GLY A 52 1.84 6.62 9.08
C GLY A 52 0.92 7.01 10.23
N GLY A 53 0.32 6.00 10.87
CA GLY A 53 -0.56 6.22 12.01
C GLY A 53 -1.85 6.94 11.65
N GLY A 54 -2.28 6.86 10.42
CA GLY A 54 -3.47 7.56 9.94
C GLY A 54 -3.22 9.06 9.83
N VAL A 55 -2.29 9.43 9.00
CA VAL A 55 -1.78 10.79 8.76
C VAL A 55 -1.16 11.35 10.04
N SER A 56 0.14 11.16 10.16
CA SER A 56 0.95 11.66 11.27
C SER A 56 0.35 11.32 12.64
N ALA A 57 -0.02 10.06 12.80
CA ALA A 57 -0.53 9.50 14.06
C ALA A 57 -1.84 10.14 14.55
N GLN A 58 -2.66 10.66 13.62
CA GLN A 58 -3.95 11.28 13.97
C GLN A 58 -5.13 10.31 13.93
N GLY A 59 -4.89 9.05 13.55
CA GLY A 59 -5.97 8.05 13.54
C GLY A 59 -6.95 8.21 12.38
N LEU A 60 -6.56 8.91 11.34
CA LEU A 60 -7.38 9.12 10.14
C LEU A 60 -7.23 7.93 9.18
N ILE A 61 -7.16 8.16 7.88
CA ILE A 61 -7.06 7.09 6.89
C ILE A 61 -5.82 6.22 7.16
N CYS A 62 -6.01 4.90 7.11
CA CYS A 62 -4.93 3.94 7.31
C CYS A 62 -3.78 4.20 6.34
N GLY A 63 -2.54 4.26 6.87
CA GLY A 63 -1.36 4.54 6.06
C GLY A 63 -1.07 3.46 5.02
N ALA A 64 -1.37 2.20 5.33
CA ALA A 64 -1.23 1.12 4.35
C ALA A 64 -2.17 1.35 3.17
N LEU A 65 -3.40 1.79 3.44
CA LEU A 65 -4.36 2.09 2.38
C LEU A 65 -3.92 3.29 1.56
N SER A 66 -3.54 4.39 2.19
CA SER A 66 -3.10 5.60 1.48
C SER A 66 -1.92 5.31 0.57
N ALA A 67 -0.89 4.65 1.10
CA ALA A 67 0.28 4.28 0.32
C ALA A 67 -0.09 3.30 -0.79
N GLY A 68 -0.96 2.33 -0.48
CA GLY A 68 -1.43 1.35 -1.46
C GLY A 68 -2.15 2.01 -2.63
N LEU A 69 -2.95 3.02 -2.39
CA LEU A 69 -3.65 3.77 -3.45
C LEU A 69 -2.64 4.51 -4.33
N MET A 70 -1.64 5.13 -3.73
CA MET A 70 -0.64 5.88 -4.48
C MET A 70 0.23 4.96 -5.34
N ILE A 71 0.68 3.85 -4.79
CA ILE A 71 1.48 2.87 -5.54
C ILE A 71 0.64 2.23 -6.64
N SER A 72 -0.61 1.90 -6.33
CA SER A 72 -1.53 1.32 -7.33
C SER A 72 -1.74 2.26 -8.52
N ALA A 73 -1.77 3.55 -8.28
CA ALA A 73 -1.95 4.53 -9.35
C ALA A 73 -0.81 4.47 -10.38
N LEU A 74 0.39 4.07 -9.95
CA LEU A 74 1.52 3.91 -10.86
C LEU A 74 1.34 2.73 -11.83
N THR A 75 0.45 1.80 -11.51
CA THR A 75 0.17 0.65 -12.37
C THR A 75 -0.91 0.96 -13.42
N ASP A 76 -1.56 2.10 -13.31
CA ASP A 76 -2.56 2.56 -14.27
C ASP A 76 -1.88 3.42 -15.33
N PRO A 77 -2.46 3.56 -16.55
CA PRO A 77 -1.87 4.44 -17.57
C PRO A 77 -1.71 5.87 -17.07
N ALA A 78 -0.59 6.51 -17.46
CA ALA A 78 -0.26 7.86 -17.01
C ALA A 78 -1.31 8.90 -17.41
N ASP A 79 -2.03 8.66 -18.51
CA ASP A 79 -3.04 9.57 -19.02
C ASP A 79 -4.46 9.20 -18.55
N THR A 80 -4.58 8.39 -17.50
CA THR A 80 -5.89 8.01 -16.95
C THR A 80 -6.68 9.26 -16.56
N PRO A 81 -7.91 9.45 -17.08
CA PRO A 81 -8.71 10.62 -16.74
C PRO A 81 -9.05 10.69 -15.26
N LYS A 82 -9.21 11.90 -14.75
CA LYS A 82 -9.49 12.13 -13.34
C LYS A 82 -10.68 11.30 -12.81
N ALA A 83 -11.77 11.24 -13.57
CA ALA A 83 -12.94 10.46 -13.16
C ALA A 83 -12.60 8.98 -12.99
N LYS A 84 -11.74 8.44 -13.84
CA LYS A 84 -11.31 7.04 -13.77
C LYS A 84 -10.35 6.84 -12.60
N VAL A 85 -9.47 7.79 -12.34
CA VAL A 85 -8.58 7.76 -11.18
C VAL A 85 -9.40 7.62 -9.89
N TYR A 86 -10.46 8.44 -9.78
CA TYR A 86 -11.33 8.40 -8.59
C TYR A 86 -12.10 7.08 -8.50
N ALA A 87 -12.60 6.58 -9.64
CA ALA A 87 -13.34 5.31 -9.65
C ALA A 87 -12.45 4.15 -9.20
N LEU A 88 -11.22 4.08 -9.72
CA LEU A 88 -10.26 3.05 -9.33
C LEU A 88 -9.88 3.17 -7.86
N GLY A 89 -9.66 4.39 -7.39
CA GLY A 89 -9.35 4.64 -5.98
C GLY A 89 -10.47 4.19 -5.06
N ARG A 90 -11.72 4.51 -5.41
CA ARG A 90 -12.87 4.07 -4.62
C ARG A 90 -12.98 2.55 -4.60
N GLU A 91 -12.84 1.90 -5.75
CA GLU A 91 -12.91 0.45 -5.85
C GLU A 91 -11.87 -0.23 -4.95
N ARG A 92 -10.63 0.27 -5.00
CA ARG A 92 -9.54 -0.27 -4.20
C ARG A 92 -9.74 0.00 -2.70
N SER A 93 -10.25 1.19 -2.36
CA SER A 93 -10.56 1.54 -0.98
C SER A 93 -11.69 0.67 -0.42
N GLU A 94 -12.72 0.44 -1.20
CA GLU A 94 -13.85 -0.39 -0.80
C GLU A 94 -13.43 -1.84 -0.62
N ALA A 95 -12.54 -2.35 -1.47
CA ALA A 95 -12.01 -3.71 -1.32
C ALA A 95 -11.24 -3.85 -0.01
N PHE A 96 -10.45 -2.83 0.35
CA PHE A 96 -9.74 -2.79 1.63
C PHE A 96 -10.73 -2.80 2.80
N GLU A 97 -11.76 -1.96 2.72
CA GLU A 97 -12.78 -1.87 3.78
C GLU A 97 -13.53 -3.19 3.94
N ARG A 98 -13.90 -3.84 2.84
CA ARG A 98 -14.57 -5.16 2.91
C ARG A 98 -13.70 -6.20 3.59
N ARG A 99 -12.39 -6.13 3.36
CA ARG A 99 -11.48 -7.12 3.93
C ARG A 99 -11.20 -6.88 5.41
N PHE A 100 -11.02 -5.62 5.82
CA PHE A 100 -10.54 -5.31 7.16
C PHE A 100 -11.57 -4.66 8.07
N GLY A 101 -12.68 -4.19 7.53
CA GLY A 101 -13.80 -3.62 8.30
C GLY A 101 -13.91 -2.10 8.24
N SER A 102 -12.82 -1.39 7.99
CA SER A 102 -12.82 0.06 7.96
C SER A 102 -11.64 0.58 7.12
N LYS A 103 -11.66 1.85 6.80
CA LYS A 103 -10.54 2.56 6.17
C LYS A 103 -9.78 3.40 7.19
N ASP A 104 -10.35 3.57 8.37
CA ASP A 104 -9.91 4.50 9.40
C ASP A 104 -8.93 3.82 10.33
N CYS A 105 -7.73 4.38 10.49
CA CYS A 105 -6.67 3.82 11.33
C CYS A 105 -7.16 3.57 12.76
N ARG A 106 -7.84 4.55 13.35
CA ARG A 106 -8.34 4.44 14.72
C ARG A 106 -9.34 3.31 14.87
N GLU A 107 -10.30 3.23 13.94
CA GLU A 107 -11.33 2.21 13.95
C GLU A 107 -10.75 0.82 13.75
N LEU A 108 -9.82 0.70 12.80
CA LEU A 108 -9.15 -0.58 12.53
C LEU A 108 -8.45 -1.12 13.77
N LYS A 109 -7.81 -0.25 14.55
CA LYS A 109 -7.07 -0.66 15.73
C LYS A 109 -7.96 -0.87 16.95
N GLN A 110 -8.89 0.04 17.19
CA GLN A 110 -9.70 0.04 18.42
C GLN A 110 -10.94 -0.84 18.32
N THR A 111 -11.63 -0.80 17.19
CA THR A 111 -12.88 -1.55 16.99
C THR A 111 -12.63 -2.94 16.41
N TYR A 112 -11.90 -2.99 15.30
CA TYR A 112 -11.71 -4.24 14.57
C TYR A 112 -10.48 -5.03 15.03
N LYS A 113 -9.60 -4.40 15.80
CA LYS A 113 -8.42 -5.05 16.39
C LYS A 113 -7.49 -5.66 15.36
N VAL A 114 -7.36 -5.01 14.19
CA VAL A 114 -6.46 -5.49 13.13
C VAL A 114 -5.07 -4.94 13.38
N SER A 115 -4.05 -5.81 13.32
CA SER A 115 -2.68 -5.36 13.51
C SER A 115 -2.19 -4.57 12.30
N CYS A 116 -1.28 -3.63 12.52
CA CYS A 116 -0.65 -2.88 11.42
C CYS A 116 0.03 -3.83 10.44
N ASN A 117 0.66 -4.89 10.93
CA ASN A 117 1.33 -5.86 10.07
C ASN A 117 0.35 -6.56 9.14
N ASP A 118 -0.82 -6.96 9.64
CA ASP A 118 -1.85 -7.59 8.80
C ASP A 118 -2.37 -6.63 7.73
N LEU A 119 -2.53 -5.36 8.06
CA LEU A 119 -2.93 -4.33 7.09
C LEU A 119 -1.87 -4.16 6.02
N ILE A 120 -0.61 -4.12 6.41
CA ILE A 120 0.53 -3.99 5.50
C ILE A 120 0.62 -5.19 4.57
N TYR A 121 0.64 -6.40 5.13
CA TYR A 121 0.81 -7.62 4.35
C TYR A 121 -0.37 -7.86 3.43
N GLY A 122 -1.58 -7.59 3.89
CA GLY A 122 -2.77 -7.72 3.05
C GLY A 122 -2.78 -6.74 1.89
N THR A 123 -2.35 -5.51 2.12
CA THR A 123 -2.25 -4.49 1.06
C THR A 123 -1.20 -4.87 0.03
N ILE A 124 -0.03 -5.30 0.49
CA ILE A 124 1.06 -5.75 -0.40
C ILE A 124 0.58 -6.92 -1.26
N THR A 125 -0.08 -7.89 -0.64
CA THR A 125 -0.59 -9.07 -1.34
C THR A 125 -1.59 -8.68 -2.42
N ALA A 126 -2.52 -7.79 -2.12
CA ALA A 126 -3.53 -7.35 -3.07
C ALA A 126 -2.90 -6.65 -4.28
N ILE A 127 -1.93 -5.77 -4.05
CA ILE A 127 -1.24 -5.06 -5.14
C ILE A 127 -0.42 -6.04 -5.97
N HIS A 128 0.33 -6.91 -5.31
CA HIS A 128 1.17 -7.90 -5.99
C HIS A 128 0.33 -8.81 -6.88
N ASN A 129 -0.78 -9.33 -6.37
CA ASN A 129 -1.65 -10.23 -7.14
C ASN A 129 -2.25 -9.53 -8.34
N ARG A 130 -2.59 -8.26 -8.23
CA ARG A 130 -3.09 -7.49 -9.37
C ARG A 130 -2.01 -7.32 -10.44
N LEU A 131 -0.76 -7.04 -10.03
CA LEU A 131 0.36 -6.94 -10.96
C LEU A 131 0.60 -8.25 -11.70
N GLU A 132 0.53 -9.38 -10.98
CA GLU A 132 0.68 -10.71 -11.60
C GLU A 132 -0.42 -10.99 -12.61
N SER A 133 -1.66 -10.65 -12.26
CA SER A 133 -2.81 -10.83 -13.14
C SER A 133 -2.67 -10.00 -14.42
N GLU A 134 -2.27 -8.74 -14.30
CA GLU A 134 -2.09 -7.84 -15.45
C GLU A 134 -0.93 -8.27 -16.34
N SER A 135 0.14 -8.82 -15.78
CA SER A 135 1.29 -9.24 -16.59
C SER A 135 1.05 -10.53 -17.39
N ARG A 136 -0.05 -11.22 -17.14
CA ARG A 136 -0.45 -12.41 -17.91
C ARG A 136 -1.26 -12.07 -19.16
N ASP A 137 -1.75 -10.87 -19.23
CA ASP A 137 -2.50 -10.38 -20.40
C ASP A 137 -1.55 -9.79 -21.47
#